data_be2183f21da5a40d8fa7fef6bc0d184b
#
_entry.id   be2183f21da5a40d8fa7fef6bc0d184b
#
_cell.length_a   1.000
_cell.length_b   1.000
_cell.length_c   1.000
_cell.angle_alpha   90.00
_cell.angle_beta   90.00
_cell.angle_gamma   90.00
#
_symmetry.space_group_name_H-M   'P 1'
#
loop_
_entity.id
_entity.type
_entity.pdbx_description
1 polymer ?
#
loop_
_entity_poly.entity_id
_entity_poly.type
_entity_poly.pdbx_seq_one_letter_code
_entity_poly.pdbx_strand_id
1 'polypeptide(L)'
;MYPKDNAKEHHGMNEIPLPEDKSLLILDDDRPFRERLARAMQARGFDVNIAETVREGIALVKERAPAFAVVDLKLEDGNGLDVVETLHETRPAARVVVLTGFGNIATAVAAVKFGAVDYLSKPADADDILGALLAAPGGKPSPPENPMSADRVRWEHIQRVYELCGHNVSETARRLNMHRRTLQRILAKRSPR
;
A
#
# COMPACT_ATOMS: atom_id res chain seq x y z
N MET A 1 48.95 -11.68 26.28
CA MET A 1 47.76 -12.26 26.92
C MET A 1 46.64 -11.22 26.83
N TYR A 2 45.82 -11.30 25.77
CA TYR A 2 44.73 -10.35 25.51
C TYR A 2 43.42 -11.02 25.90
N PRO A 3 42.57 -10.42 26.70
CA PRO A 3 41.22 -10.93 26.93
C PRO A 3 40.32 -10.62 25.72
N LYS A 4 39.64 -11.62 25.21
CA LYS A 4 38.55 -11.53 24.25
C LYS A 4 37.30 -11.21 25.02
N ASP A 5 36.87 -9.94 25.05
CA ASP A 5 35.50 -9.59 25.45
C ASP A 5 34.61 -9.62 24.22
N ASN A 6 33.81 -10.66 24.19
CA ASN A 6 32.79 -10.92 23.17
C ASN A 6 31.48 -10.31 23.66
N ALA A 7 31.36 -8.98 23.57
CA ALA A 7 30.09 -8.30 23.79
C ALA A 7 29.22 -8.49 22.56
N LYS A 8 28.29 -9.46 22.63
CA LYS A 8 27.14 -9.54 21.74
C LYS A 8 26.25 -8.34 22.04
N GLU A 9 26.42 -7.28 21.29
CA GLU A 9 25.44 -6.20 21.24
C GLU A 9 24.17 -6.78 20.60
N HIS A 10 23.21 -7.14 21.45
CA HIS A 10 21.83 -7.26 21.03
C HIS A 10 21.39 -5.88 20.56
N HIS A 11 21.25 -5.69 19.25
CA HIS A 11 20.51 -4.56 18.71
C HIS A 11 19.10 -4.64 19.30
N GLY A 12 18.87 -3.86 20.33
CA GLY A 12 17.53 -3.62 20.85
C GLY A 12 16.70 -3.04 19.71
N MET A 13 15.71 -3.82 19.26
CA MET A 13 14.65 -3.30 18.44
C MET A 13 14.07 -2.11 19.23
N ASN A 14 14.22 -0.91 18.67
CA ASN A 14 13.59 0.29 19.20
C ASN A 14 12.08 0.03 19.10
N GLU A 15 11.47 -0.43 20.20
CA GLU A 15 10.01 -0.57 20.29
C GLU A 15 9.44 0.84 20.20
N ILE A 16 8.95 1.20 19.00
CA ILE A 16 8.19 2.43 18.82
C ILE A 16 6.93 2.25 19.68
N PRO A 17 6.71 3.07 20.71
CA PRO A 17 5.55 2.90 21.58
C PRO A 17 4.28 3.08 20.76
N LEU A 18 3.47 2.02 20.71
CA LEU A 18 2.17 2.07 20.05
C LEU A 18 1.23 3.00 20.85
N PRO A 19 0.42 3.83 20.18
CA PRO A 19 -0.58 4.65 20.85
C PRO A 19 -1.63 3.79 21.59
N GLU A 20 -2.37 4.41 22.51
CA GLU A 20 -3.39 3.73 23.33
C GLU A 20 -4.48 3.07 22.45
N ASP A 21 -4.96 3.78 21.43
CA ASP A 21 -5.92 3.24 20.47
C ASP A 21 -5.17 2.56 19.32
N LYS A 22 -5.31 1.25 19.22
CA LYS A 22 -4.65 0.38 18.24
C LYS A 22 -5.62 -0.16 17.19
N SER A 23 -6.80 0.45 17.08
CA SER A 23 -7.79 0.05 16.08
C SER A 23 -7.28 0.28 14.67
N LEU A 24 -7.28 -0.75 13.85
CA LEU A 24 -6.75 -0.75 12.47
C LEU A 24 -7.78 -1.33 11.51
N LEU A 25 -8.07 -0.60 10.43
CA LEU A 25 -8.81 -1.12 9.27
C LEU A 25 -7.82 -1.53 8.17
N ILE A 26 -7.99 -2.72 7.63
CA ILE A 26 -7.30 -3.17 6.41
C ILE A 26 -8.34 -3.39 5.32
N LEU A 27 -8.27 -2.60 4.26
CA LEU A 27 -9.15 -2.66 3.10
C LEU A 27 -8.35 -3.07 1.86
N ASP A 28 -8.64 -4.24 1.33
CA ASP A 28 -7.96 -4.82 0.16
C ASP A 28 -8.80 -5.97 -0.41
N ASP A 29 -8.98 -6.08 -1.71
CA ASP A 29 -9.72 -7.17 -2.36
C ASP A 29 -8.89 -8.46 -2.50
N ASP A 30 -7.56 -8.37 -2.45
CA ASP A 30 -6.66 -9.54 -2.40
C ASP A 30 -6.74 -10.23 -1.03
N ARG A 31 -7.62 -11.24 -0.92
CA ARG A 31 -7.83 -12.01 0.31
C ARG A 31 -6.53 -12.60 0.91
N PRO A 32 -5.65 -13.29 0.14
CA PRO A 32 -4.37 -13.78 0.67
C PRO A 32 -3.49 -12.69 1.28
N PHE A 33 -3.40 -11.53 0.63
CA PHE A 33 -2.63 -10.40 1.13
C PHE A 33 -3.28 -9.83 2.41
N ARG A 34 -4.57 -9.54 2.37
CA ARG A 34 -5.36 -8.99 3.48
C ARG A 34 -5.25 -9.84 4.75
N GLU A 35 -5.45 -11.17 4.64
CA GLU A 35 -5.37 -12.09 5.77
C GLU A 35 -3.94 -12.21 6.33
N ARG A 36 -2.91 -12.22 5.46
CA ARG A 36 -1.52 -12.23 5.90
C ARG A 36 -1.15 -10.96 6.64
N LEU A 37 -1.52 -9.80 6.11
CA LEU A 37 -1.27 -8.51 6.74
C LEU A 37 -2.00 -8.39 8.08
N ALA A 38 -3.27 -8.81 8.13
CA ALA A 38 -4.06 -8.80 9.35
C ALA A 38 -3.38 -9.61 10.48
N ARG A 39 -2.95 -10.84 10.20
CA ARG A 39 -2.20 -11.65 11.18
C ARG A 39 -0.90 -10.98 11.63
N ALA A 40 -0.17 -10.38 10.70
CA ALA A 40 1.08 -9.70 11.01
C ALA A 40 0.87 -8.47 11.91
N MET A 41 -0.19 -7.70 11.69
CA MET A 41 -0.54 -6.53 12.50
C MET A 41 -1.13 -6.92 13.86
N GLN A 42 -1.95 -7.97 13.92
CA GLN A 42 -2.43 -8.53 15.20
C GLN A 42 -1.28 -9.02 16.08
N ALA A 43 -0.28 -9.68 15.50
CA ALA A 43 0.91 -10.10 16.23
C ALA A 43 1.72 -8.91 16.79
N ARG A 44 1.57 -7.72 16.21
CA ARG A 44 2.17 -6.46 16.67
C ARG A 44 1.26 -5.68 17.63
N GLY A 45 0.12 -6.25 18.00
CA GLY A 45 -0.79 -5.74 19.02
C GLY A 45 -1.89 -4.79 18.50
N PHE A 46 -2.14 -4.73 17.20
CA PHE A 46 -3.27 -3.97 16.64
C PHE A 46 -4.58 -4.75 16.78
N ASP A 47 -5.68 -4.02 17.02
CA ASP A 47 -7.06 -4.52 16.92
C ASP A 47 -7.53 -4.34 15.47
N VAL A 48 -7.52 -5.43 14.72
CA VAL A 48 -7.64 -5.39 13.25
C VAL A 48 -9.03 -5.77 12.80
N ASN A 49 -9.69 -4.85 12.07
CA ASN A 49 -10.85 -5.11 11.25
C ASN A 49 -10.43 -5.20 9.78
N ILE A 50 -11.06 -6.08 9.02
CA ILE A 50 -10.79 -6.26 7.59
C ILE A 50 -12.03 -5.95 6.77
N ALA A 51 -11.84 -5.38 5.59
CA ALA A 51 -12.88 -5.16 4.59
C ALA A 51 -12.35 -5.57 3.19
N GLU A 52 -13.26 -6.02 2.36
CA GLU A 52 -12.96 -6.45 0.98
C GLU A 52 -13.42 -5.43 -0.05
N THR A 53 -14.42 -4.62 0.32
CA THR A 53 -15.09 -3.69 -0.56
C THR A 53 -15.12 -2.27 0.04
N VAL A 54 -15.22 -1.26 -0.83
CA VAL A 54 -15.40 0.14 -0.42
C VAL A 54 -16.62 0.27 0.51
N ARG A 55 -17.72 -0.40 0.15
CA ARG A 55 -18.96 -0.38 0.94
C ARG A 55 -18.76 -0.92 2.35
N GLU A 56 -18.06 -2.03 2.52
CA GLU A 56 -17.72 -2.60 3.83
C GLU A 56 -16.81 -1.66 4.62
N GLY A 57 -15.77 -1.11 3.96
CA GLY A 57 -14.85 -0.15 4.57
C GLY A 57 -15.58 1.07 5.12
N ILE A 58 -16.46 1.69 4.33
CA ILE A 58 -17.29 2.83 4.77
C ILE A 58 -18.22 2.44 5.94
N ALA A 59 -18.82 1.25 5.90
CA ALA A 59 -19.69 0.78 6.99
C ALA A 59 -18.92 0.67 8.31
N LEU A 60 -17.73 0.05 8.29
CA LEU A 60 -16.87 -0.09 9.47
C LEU A 60 -16.39 1.27 10.01
N VAL A 61 -16.02 2.21 9.12
CA VAL A 61 -15.63 3.57 9.52
C VAL A 61 -16.77 4.29 10.21
N LYS A 62 -18.01 4.18 9.70
CA LYS A 62 -19.19 4.81 10.29
C LYS A 62 -19.63 4.16 11.61
N GLU A 63 -19.43 2.88 11.78
CA GLU A 63 -19.72 2.16 13.01
C GLU A 63 -18.73 2.54 14.12
N ARG A 64 -17.44 2.48 13.82
CA ARG A 64 -16.35 2.84 14.72
C ARG A 64 -15.12 3.26 13.93
N ALA A 65 -14.91 4.57 13.77
CA ALA A 65 -13.77 5.11 13.05
C ALA A 65 -12.43 4.66 13.67
N PRO A 66 -11.60 3.88 12.94
CA PRO A 66 -10.34 3.35 13.46
C PRO A 66 -9.27 4.45 13.59
N ALA A 67 -8.27 4.22 14.47
CA ALA A 67 -7.12 5.11 14.61
C ALA A 67 -6.14 4.99 13.44
N PHE A 68 -6.10 3.81 12.82
CA PHE A 68 -5.21 3.49 11.72
C PHE A 68 -5.98 2.83 10.58
N ALA A 69 -5.55 3.08 9.34
CA ALA A 69 -6.07 2.35 8.19
C ALA A 69 -4.98 2.06 7.16
N VAL A 70 -5.09 0.89 6.54
CA VAL A 70 -4.34 0.48 5.35
C VAL A 70 -5.34 0.22 4.25
N VAL A 71 -5.24 0.98 3.16
CA VAL A 71 -6.29 1.04 2.14
C VAL A 71 -5.69 0.78 0.77
N ASP A 72 -6.16 -0.26 0.07
CA ASP A 72 -5.91 -0.36 -1.38
C ASP A 72 -6.82 0.61 -2.14
N LEU A 73 -6.26 1.24 -3.14
CA LEU A 73 -7.00 2.18 -3.98
C LEU A 73 -7.88 1.51 -5.02
N LYS A 74 -7.45 0.37 -5.54
CA LYS A 74 -8.17 -0.33 -6.61
C LYS A 74 -8.91 -1.52 -6.02
N LEU A 75 -10.20 -1.37 -5.87
CA LEU A 75 -11.11 -2.41 -5.39
C LEU A 75 -12.11 -2.77 -6.48
N GLU A 76 -12.68 -3.96 -6.42
CA GLU A 76 -13.66 -4.42 -7.41
C GLU A 76 -14.91 -3.52 -7.48
N ASP A 77 -15.36 -2.96 -6.35
CA ASP A 77 -16.57 -2.13 -6.24
C ASP A 77 -16.31 -0.62 -6.27
N GLY A 78 -15.06 -0.16 -6.37
CA GLY A 78 -14.78 1.28 -6.41
C GLY A 78 -13.34 1.68 -6.09
N ASN A 79 -13.22 2.92 -5.61
CA ASN A 79 -11.93 3.52 -5.26
C ASN A 79 -11.79 3.62 -3.74
N GLY A 80 -10.71 3.08 -3.19
CA GLY A 80 -10.40 3.18 -1.76
C GLY A 80 -10.28 4.63 -1.23
N LEU A 81 -10.08 5.62 -2.10
CA LEU A 81 -10.07 7.03 -1.68
C LEU A 81 -11.38 7.45 -1.00
N ASP A 82 -12.52 6.87 -1.38
CA ASP A 82 -13.82 7.19 -0.76
C ASP A 82 -13.83 6.79 0.73
N VAL A 83 -13.13 5.70 1.08
CA VAL A 83 -12.97 5.27 2.47
C VAL A 83 -11.98 6.18 3.21
N VAL A 84 -10.89 6.61 2.55
CA VAL A 84 -9.92 7.56 3.12
C VAL A 84 -10.60 8.89 3.46
N GLU A 85 -11.40 9.44 2.54
CA GLU A 85 -12.14 10.67 2.73
C GLU A 85 -13.16 10.54 3.88
N THR A 86 -13.97 9.46 3.87
CA THR A 86 -14.94 9.19 4.95
C THR A 86 -14.24 9.07 6.31
N LEU A 87 -13.10 8.39 6.36
CA LEU A 87 -12.35 8.26 7.61
C LEU A 87 -11.77 9.60 8.07
N HIS A 88 -11.22 10.39 7.15
CA HIS A 88 -10.68 11.71 7.47
C HIS A 88 -11.76 12.67 7.98
N GLU A 89 -12.97 12.65 7.40
CA GLU A 89 -14.11 13.42 7.88
C GLU A 89 -14.59 12.98 9.27
N THR A 90 -14.61 11.65 9.52
CA THR A 90 -15.12 11.09 10.79
C THR A 90 -14.08 11.18 11.91
N ARG A 91 -12.81 10.98 11.59
CA ARG A 91 -11.68 10.99 12.51
C ARG A 91 -10.45 11.64 11.87
N PRO A 92 -10.33 12.98 11.88
CA PRO A 92 -9.21 13.70 11.23
C PRO A 92 -7.81 13.31 11.76
N ALA A 93 -7.74 12.77 12.96
CA ALA A 93 -6.48 12.30 13.58
C ALA A 93 -6.11 10.85 13.16
N ALA A 94 -6.96 10.17 12.40
CA ALA A 94 -6.67 8.82 11.92
C ALA A 94 -5.47 8.84 10.97
N ARG A 95 -4.64 7.81 11.06
CA ARG A 95 -3.45 7.67 10.23
C ARG A 95 -3.71 6.64 9.14
N VAL A 96 -3.71 7.09 7.91
CA VAL A 96 -4.04 6.27 6.75
C VAL A 96 -2.82 6.08 5.87
N VAL A 97 -2.46 4.83 5.62
CA VAL A 97 -1.47 4.44 4.61
C VAL A 97 -2.20 3.85 3.42
N VAL A 98 -1.94 4.41 2.25
CA VAL A 98 -2.52 3.93 1.01
C VAL A 98 -1.56 2.97 0.32
N LEU A 99 -2.07 1.78 -0.01
CA LEU A 99 -1.36 0.80 -0.83
C LEU A 99 -1.84 0.85 -2.27
N THR A 100 -0.94 0.61 -3.21
CA THR A 100 -1.34 0.50 -4.61
C THR A 100 -0.37 -0.34 -5.42
N GLY A 101 -0.90 -1.15 -6.31
CA GLY A 101 -0.11 -1.88 -7.30
C GLY A 101 0.43 -1.00 -8.43
N PHE A 102 -0.01 0.26 -8.51
CA PHE A 102 0.28 1.15 -9.64
C PHE A 102 0.77 2.51 -9.14
N GLY A 103 2.10 2.65 -9.07
CA GLY A 103 2.75 3.91 -8.71
C GLY A 103 2.42 5.05 -9.68
N ASN A 104 1.36 5.82 -9.40
CA ASN A 104 1.05 7.04 -10.13
C ASN A 104 1.18 8.25 -9.19
N ILE A 105 2.05 9.18 -9.55
CA ILE A 105 2.26 10.43 -8.81
C ILE A 105 0.92 11.17 -8.59
N ALA A 106 0.04 11.19 -9.59
CA ALA A 106 -1.26 11.83 -9.46
C ALA A 106 -2.15 11.17 -8.38
N THR A 107 -2.11 9.85 -8.28
CA THR A 107 -2.86 9.08 -7.28
C THR A 107 -2.25 9.26 -5.88
N ALA A 108 -0.93 9.30 -5.75
CA ALA A 108 -0.25 9.61 -4.50
C ALA A 108 -0.61 11.02 -4.01
N VAL A 109 -0.56 12.01 -4.90
CA VAL A 109 -0.97 13.40 -4.59
C VAL A 109 -2.44 13.48 -4.17
N ALA A 110 -3.33 12.72 -4.82
CA ALA A 110 -4.74 12.65 -4.43
C ALA A 110 -4.89 12.04 -3.03
N ALA A 111 -4.24 10.90 -2.75
CA ALA A 111 -4.30 10.25 -1.44
C ALA A 111 -3.88 11.20 -0.31
N VAL A 112 -2.79 11.94 -0.49
CA VAL A 112 -2.33 12.95 0.50
C VAL A 112 -3.33 14.08 0.67
N LYS A 113 -3.97 14.56 -0.41
CA LYS A 113 -5.02 15.60 -0.34
C LYS A 113 -6.26 15.13 0.42
N PHE A 114 -6.59 13.85 0.36
CA PHE A 114 -7.69 13.23 1.11
C PHE A 114 -7.30 12.79 2.54
N GLY A 115 -6.09 13.13 3.00
CA GLY A 115 -5.68 12.92 4.39
C GLY A 115 -4.87 11.66 4.64
N ALA A 116 -4.40 10.94 3.62
CA ALA A 116 -3.44 9.86 3.82
C ALA A 116 -2.11 10.42 4.33
N VAL A 117 -1.52 9.73 5.32
CA VAL A 117 -0.21 10.13 5.89
C VAL A 117 0.94 9.64 5.04
N ASP A 118 0.76 8.54 4.31
CA ASP A 118 1.78 7.97 3.43
C ASP A 118 1.15 7.12 2.30
N TYR A 119 1.99 6.79 1.33
CA TYR A 119 1.64 6.06 0.14
C TYR A 119 2.73 5.04 -0.17
N LEU A 120 2.38 3.75 -0.19
CA LEU A 120 3.31 2.67 -0.45
C LEU A 120 2.93 1.89 -1.71
N SER A 121 3.92 1.53 -2.51
CA SER A 121 3.71 0.65 -3.66
C SER A 121 3.69 -0.81 -3.24
N LYS A 122 2.74 -1.59 -3.75
CA LYS A 122 2.77 -3.06 -3.63
C LYS A 122 3.89 -3.64 -4.52
N PRO A 123 4.68 -4.61 -4.05
CA PRO A 123 4.57 -5.30 -2.78
C PRO A 123 5.15 -4.48 -1.63
N ALA A 124 4.38 -4.28 -0.57
CA ALA A 124 4.81 -3.74 0.71
C ALA A 124 4.75 -4.85 1.77
N ASP A 125 5.72 -4.91 2.64
CA ASP A 125 5.67 -5.83 3.76
C ASP A 125 5.06 -5.19 5.02
N ALA A 126 4.86 -6.00 6.06
CA ALA A 126 4.21 -5.54 7.28
C ALA A 126 5.07 -4.53 8.06
N ASP A 127 6.39 -4.57 7.91
CA ASP A 127 7.30 -3.67 8.62
C ASP A 127 7.35 -2.31 7.92
N ASP A 128 7.35 -2.29 6.57
CA ASP A 128 7.19 -1.06 5.78
C ASP A 128 5.88 -0.33 6.13
N ILE A 129 4.77 -1.09 6.18
CA ILE A 129 3.45 -0.56 6.48
C ILE A 129 3.40 -0.03 7.93
N LEU A 130 3.96 -0.77 8.88
CA LEU A 130 4.04 -0.34 10.28
C LEU A 130 4.85 0.94 10.41
N GLY A 131 6.02 1.00 9.76
CA GLY A 131 6.86 2.19 9.75
C GLY A 131 6.12 3.42 9.23
N ALA A 132 5.38 3.28 8.13
CA ALA A 132 4.57 4.35 7.55
C ALA A 132 3.40 4.76 8.46
N LEU A 133 2.70 3.78 9.09
CA LEU A 133 1.61 4.06 10.04
C LEU A 133 2.11 4.82 11.28
N LEU A 134 3.32 4.56 11.75
CA LEU A 134 3.88 5.15 12.97
C LEU A 134 4.84 6.33 12.71
N ALA A 135 5.16 6.65 11.46
CA ALA A 135 6.04 7.76 11.11
C ALA A 135 5.53 9.08 11.69
N ALA A 136 6.42 9.93 12.22
CA ALA A 136 6.04 11.23 12.74
C ALA A 136 5.41 12.11 11.63
N PRO A 137 4.38 12.92 11.93
CA PRO A 137 3.81 13.85 10.97
C PRO A 137 4.91 14.79 10.42
N GLY A 138 5.04 14.87 9.08
CA GLY A 138 6.07 15.69 8.44
C GLY A 138 7.45 15.04 8.32
N GLY A 139 7.61 13.78 8.69
CA GLY A 139 8.81 13.00 8.40
C GLY A 139 9.03 12.91 6.88
N LYS A 140 10.29 13.06 6.43
CA LYS A 140 10.61 12.78 5.02
C LYS A 140 10.35 11.29 4.77
N PRO A 141 9.58 10.93 3.74
CA PRO A 141 9.45 9.53 3.36
C PRO A 141 10.85 8.95 3.13
N SER A 142 11.16 7.85 3.79
CA SER A 142 12.39 7.12 3.51
C SER A 142 12.36 6.68 2.05
N PRO A 143 13.40 6.90 1.27
CA PRO A 143 13.48 6.32 -0.06
C PRO A 143 13.29 4.81 0.05
N PRO A 144 12.52 4.16 -0.82
CA PRO A 144 12.35 2.72 -0.77
C PRO A 144 13.74 2.06 -0.83
N GLU A 145 14.04 1.19 0.13
CA GLU A 145 15.33 0.48 0.19
C GLU A 145 15.59 -0.36 -1.06
N ASN A 146 14.52 -0.76 -1.75
CA ASN A 146 14.55 -1.46 -3.02
C ASN A 146 13.73 -0.71 -4.07
N PRO A 147 14.34 0.19 -4.85
CA PRO A 147 13.65 0.82 -5.97
C PRO A 147 13.20 -0.26 -6.95
N MET A 148 11.96 -0.12 -7.45
CA MET A 148 11.44 -1.03 -8.47
C MET A 148 12.41 -1.12 -9.65
N SER A 149 12.65 -2.33 -10.15
CA SER A 149 13.47 -2.51 -11.35
C SER A 149 12.86 -1.75 -12.55
N ALA A 150 13.71 -1.23 -13.43
CA ALA A 150 13.24 -0.54 -14.63
C ALA A 150 12.29 -1.40 -15.48
N ASP A 151 12.51 -2.71 -15.51
CA ASP A 151 11.64 -3.66 -16.22
C ASP A 151 10.26 -3.76 -15.57
N ARG A 152 10.18 -3.70 -14.24
CA ARG A 152 8.91 -3.72 -13.52
C ARG A 152 8.13 -2.43 -13.76
N VAL A 153 8.76 -1.27 -13.64
CA VAL A 153 8.13 0.05 -13.94
C VAL A 153 7.59 0.06 -15.37
N ARG A 154 8.39 -0.43 -16.33
CA ARG A 154 7.98 -0.54 -17.73
C ARG A 154 6.81 -1.48 -17.92
N TRP A 155 6.81 -2.63 -17.25
CA TRP A 155 5.73 -3.62 -17.33
C TRP A 155 4.43 -3.03 -16.76
N GLU A 156 4.47 -2.40 -15.58
CA GLU A 156 3.31 -1.74 -14.96
C GLU A 156 2.74 -0.62 -15.83
N HIS A 157 3.60 0.21 -16.43
CA HIS A 157 3.16 1.23 -17.38
C HIS A 157 2.41 0.64 -18.58
N ILE A 158 2.92 -0.47 -19.13
CA ILE A 158 2.29 -1.17 -20.26
C ILE A 158 0.92 -1.73 -19.84
N GLN A 159 0.81 -2.36 -18.67
CA GLN A 159 -0.46 -2.89 -18.14
C GLN A 159 -1.50 -1.78 -17.98
N ARG A 160 -1.13 -0.65 -17.41
CA ARG A 160 -2.01 0.52 -17.29
C ARG A 160 -2.56 0.99 -18.62
N VAL A 161 -1.70 1.20 -19.61
CA VAL A 161 -2.16 1.66 -20.93
C VAL A 161 -3.05 0.61 -21.59
N TYR A 162 -2.79 -0.68 -21.37
CA TYR A 162 -3.61 -1.78 -21.84
C TYR A 162 -5.01 -1.75 -21.23
N GLU A 163 -5.13 -1.53 -19.92
CA GLU A 163 -6.43 -1.34 -19.23
C GLU A 163 -7.16 -0.09 -19.76
N LEU A 164 -6.47 1.06 -19.86
CA LEU A 164 -7.05 2.30 -20.41
C LEU A 164 -7.55 2.17 -21.85
N CYS A 165 -7.00 1.22 -22.61
CA CYS A 165 -7.43 0.89 -23.96
C CYS A 165 -8.52 -0.21 -23.99
N GLY A 166 -9.15 -0.54 -22.85
CA GLY A 166 -10.16 -1.61 -22.79
C GLY A 166 -9.62 -2.97 -23.23
N HIS A 167 -8.37 -3.29 -22.87
CA HIS A 167 -7.66 -4.51 -23.24
C HIS A 167 -7.44 -4.68 -24.76
N ASN A 168 -7.49 -3.59 -25.53
CA ASN A 168 -7.26 -3.61 -26.97
C ASN A 168 -5.75 -3.54 -27.29
N VAL A 169 -5.15 -4.67 -27.63
CA VAL A 169 -3.72 -4.80 -27.92
C VAL A 169 -3.25 -3.86 -29.04
N SER A 170 -4.06 -3.67 -30.10
CA SER A 170 -3.67 -2.83 -31.24
C SER A 170 -3.64 -1.35 -30.86
N GLU A 171 -4.64 -0.88 -30.10
CA GLU A 171 -4.72 0.49 -29.61
C GLU A 171 -3.61 0.78 -28.58
N THR A 172 -3.38 -0.15 -27.67
CA THR A 172 -2.30 -0.08 -26.67
C THR A 172 -0.93 0.01 -27.34
N ALA A 173 -0.67 -0.84 -28.34
CA ALA A 173 0.58 -0.83 -29.07
C ALA A 173 0.81 0.51 -29.79
N ARG A 174 -0.25 1.11 -30.34
CA ARG A 174 -0.21 2.44 -30.98
C ARG A 174 0.13 3.53 -29.97
N ARG A 175 -0.57 3.55 -28.83
CA ARG A 175 -0.34 4.55 -27.75
C ARG A 175 1.05 4.45 -27.13
N LEU A 176 1.59 3.25 -27.01
CA LEU A 176 2.92 3.01 -26.47
C LEU A 176 4.04 3.11 -27.51
N ASN A 177 3.69 3.41 -28.77
CA ASN A 177 4.64 3.39 -29.91
C ASN A 177 5.46 2.10 -29.98
N MET A 178 4.77 0.96 -29.82
CA MET A 178 5.36 -0.39 -29.78
C MET A 178 4.80 -1.27 -30.90
N HIS A 179 5.61 -2.21 -31.38
CA HIS A 179 5.08 -3.26 -32.26
C HIS A 179 4.11 -4.18 -31.52
N ARG A 180 2.95 -4.47 -32.13
CA ARG A 180 1.92 -5.36 -31.57
C ARG A 180 2.48 -6.69 -31.05
N ARG A 181 3.38 -7.34 -31.81
CA ARG A 181 4.04 -8.60 -31.39
C ARG A 181 4.88 -8.43 -30.11
N THR A 182 5.58 -7.30 -29.97
CA THR A 182 6.35 -7.00 -28.77
C THR A 182 5.44 -6.86 -27.56
N LEU A 183 4.35 -6.12 -27.71
CA LEU A 183 3.35 -5.94 -26.66
C LEU A 183 2.73 -7.28 -26.24
N GLN A 184 2.27 -8.10 -27.18
CA GLN A 184 1.72 -9.43 -26.90
C GLN A 184 2.69 -10.30 -26.11
N ARG A 185 3.99 -10.29 -26.46
CA ARG A 185 5.02 -11.04 -25.73
C ARG A 185 5.22 -10.53 -24.30
N ILE A 186 5.06 -9.23 -24.08
CA ILE A 186 5.17 -8.64 -22.74
C ILE A 186 3.93 -8.98 -21.90
N LEU A 187 2.74 -8.84 -22.46
CA LEU A 187 1.47 -9.16 -21.79
C LEU A 187 1.35 -10.65 -21.43
N ALA A 188 1.98 -11.54 -22.21
CA ALA A 188 2.00 -12.97 -21.92
C ALA A 188 2.98 -13.38 -20.81
N LYS A 189 3.88 -12.48 -20.41
CA LYS A 189 4.84 -12.74 -19.31
C LYS A 189 4.20 -12.35 -17.97
N ARG A 190 4.54 -13.12 -16.91
CA ARG A 190 4.26 -12.71 -15.54
C ARG A 190 5.04 -11.46 -15.20
N SER A 191 4.54 -10.69 -14.21
CA SER A 191 5.24 -9.52 -13.67
C SER A 191 6.70 -9.85 -13.36
N PRO A 192 7.65 -9.00 -13.80
CA PRO A 192 9.04 -9.11 -13.35
C PRO A 192 9.13 -8.95 -11.83
N ARG A 193 10.02 -9.71 -11.22
CA ARG A 193 10.33 -9.56 -9.79
C ARG A 193 11.13 -8.31 -9.53
#